data_b910b4b1cea23098c5d418562e42c467
#
_entry.id   b910b4b1cea23098c5d418562e42c467
#
_cell.length_a   1.000
_cell.length_b   1.000
_cell.length_c   1.000
_cell.angle_alpha   90.00
_cell.angle_beta   90.00
_cell.angle_gamma   90.00
#
_symmetry.space_group_name_H-M   'P 1'
#
loop_
_entity.id
_entity.type
_entity.pdbx_description
1 polymer ?
#
loop_
_entity_poly.entity_id
_entity_poly.type
_entity_poly.pdbx_seq_one_letter_code
_entity_poly.pdbx_strand_id
1 'polypeptide(L)'
;MTKKENRRISQMLDNLEKSKLLNYAKEDFINSDRIIGTGIAIQSDIKLGDRYLFSIYPAYIIPYSLINNIKVDEIRGRGGRRLYLDFTLKKSYESIKIFFAKEDVAEKIKDFSLKKMLK
;
A
#
# COMPACT_ATOMS: atom_id res chain seq x y z
N MET A 1 -15.60 2.60 1.84
CA MET A 1 -14.64 3.32 2.72
C MET A 1 -15.37 4.32 3.58
N THR A 2 -14.89 4.52 4.80
CA THR A 2 -15.45 5.51 5.71
C THR A 2 -14.99 6.92 5.34
N LYS A 3 -15.70 7.94 5.85
CA LYS A 3 -15.31 9.35 5.67
C LYS A 3 -13.89 9.62 6.22
N LYS A 4 -13.53 8.95 7.31
CA LYS A 4 -12.22 9.11 7.95
C LYS A 4 -11.08 8.57 7.07
N GLU A 5 -11.29 7.42 6.43
CA GLU A 5 -10.33 6.83 5.50
C GLU A 5 -10.12 7.72 4.28
N ASN A 6 -11.22 8.21 3.70
CA ASN A 6 -11.17 9.12 2.56
C ASN A 6 -10.41 10.40 2.91
N ARG A 7 -10.58 10.91 4.13
CA ARG A 7 -9.88 12.10 4.60
C ARG A 7 -8.36 11.88 4.67
N ARG A 8 -7.91 10.72 5.17
CA ARG A 8 -6.48 10.39 5.24
C ARG A 8 -5.85 10.33 3.86
N ILE A 9 -6.50 9.65 2.93
CA ILE A 9 -6.01 9.58 1.55
C ILE A 9 -6.02 10.96 0.91
N SER A 10 -7.06 11.76 1.13
CA SER A 10 -7.11 13.13 0.61
C SER A 10 -5.95 13.98 1.11
N GLN A 11 -5.57 13.86 2.39
CA GLN A 11 -4.41 14.57 2.94
C GLN A 11 -3.12 14.14 2.24
N MET A 12 -2.93 12.85 1.99
CA MET A 12 -1.76 12.37 1.25
C MET A 12 -1.76 12.87 -0.19
N LEU A 13 -2.91 12.89 -0.85
CA LEU A 13 -3.05 13.40 -2.20
C LEU A 13 -2.72 14.89 -2.25
N ASP A 14 -3.16 15.66 -1.25
CA ASP A 14 -2.83 17.09 -1.16
C ASP A 14 -1.32 17.31 -1.02
N ASN A 15 -0.64 16.44 -0.27
CA ASN A 15 0.82 16.49 -0.16
C ASN A 15 1.52 16.18 -1.47
N LEU A 16 0.94 15.32 -2.30
CA LEU A 16 1.47 14.99 -3.62
C LEU A 16 1.25 16.11 -4.65
N GLU A 17 0.35 17.04 -4.39
CA GLU A 17 0.08 18.15 -5.30
C GLU A 17 1.34 18.93 -5.64
N LYS A 18 2.21 19.09 -4.67
CA LYS A 18 3.50 19.76 -4.84
C LYS A 18 4.45 19.05 -5.79
N SER A 19 4.21 17.75 -6.05
CA SER A 19 5.05 16.92 -6.92
C SER A 19 4.49 16.74 -8.33
N LYS A 20 3.38 17.38 -8.66
CA LYS A 20 2.67 17.27 -9.95
C LYS A 20 2.09 15.89 -10.27
N LEU A 21 2.11 14.97 -9.30
CA LEU A 21 1.57 13.60 -9.48
C LEU A 21 0.14 13.47 -8.94
N LEU A 22 -0.40 14.53 -8.37
CA LEU A 22 -1.68 14.50 -7.67
C LEU A 22 -2.84 14.01 -8.54
N ASN A 23 -2.95 14.55 -9.76
CA ASN A 23 -4.08 14.22 -10.63
C ASN A 23 -4.11 12.73 -10.98
N TYR A 24 -2.97 12.15 -11.27
CA TYR A 24 -2.86 10.73 -11.59
C TYR A 24 -3.20 9.85 -10.39
N ALA A 25 -2.74 10.22 -9.20
CA ALA A 25 -3.02 9.47 -7.99
C ALA A 25 -4.50 9.53 -7.61
N LYS A 26 -5.12 10.70 -7.68
CA LYS A 26 -6.55 10.85 -7.41
C LYS A 26 -7.41 10.05 -8.37
N GLU A 27 -7.12 10.11 -9.66
CA GLU A 27 -7.84 9.37 -10.67
C GLU A 27 -7.70 7.87 -10.44
N ASP A 28 -6.50 7.40 -10.19
CA ASP A 28 -6.22 6.00 -9.93
C ASP A 28 -6.95 5.50 -8.67
N PHE A 29 -6.98 6.30 -7.62
CA PHE A 29 -7.69 5.98 -6.40
C PHE A 29 -9.20 5.86 -6.62
N ILE A 30 -9.79 6.81 -7.35
CA ILE A 30 -11.23 6.83 -7.61
C ILE A 30 -11.63 5.66 -8.51
N ASN A 31 -10.83 5.36 -9.53
CA ASN A 31 -11.16 4.34 -10.52
C ASN A 31 -10.87 2.91 -10.06
N SER A 32 -10.08 2.73 -9.01
CA SER A 32 -9.79 1.39 -8.51
C SER A 32 -10.93 0.85 -7.66
N ASP A 33 -11.38 -0.36 -7.96
CA ASP A 33 -12.37 -1.10 -7.18
C ASP A 33 -11.77 -2.33 -6.48
N ARG A 34 -10.46 -2.52 -6.58
CA ARG A 34 -9.77 -3.64 -5.91
C ARG A 34 -9.38 -3.23 -4.50
N ILE A 35 -10.14 -3.71 -3.53
CA ILE A 35 -9.91 -3.44 -2.11
C ILE A 35 -9.68 -4.76 -1.39
N ILE A 36 -8.57 -4.85 -0.66
CA ILE A 36 -8.20 -6.05 0.08
C ILE A 36 -7.96 -5.67 1.54
N GLY A 37 -8.69 -6.29 2.47
CA GLY A 37 -8.48 -6.08 3.90
C GLY A 37 -7.23 -6.79 4.38
N THR A 38 -6.42 -6.13 5.21
CA THR A 38 -5.22 -6.73 5.79
C THR A 38 -5.54 -7.69 6.94
N GLY A 39 -6.70 -7.54 7.56
CA GLY A 39 -7.12 -8.34 8.71
C GLY A 39 -6.51 -7.92 10.05
N ILE A 40 -5.63 -6.92 10.05
CA ILE A 40 -4.98 -6.43 11.28
C ILE A 40 -5.90 -5.52 12.09
N ALA A 41 -6.61 -4.63 11.39
CA ALA A 41 -7.54 -3.70 12.02
C ALA A 41 -8.76 -3.51 11.13
N ILE A 42 -9.85 -3.02 11.69
CA ILE A 42 -11.14 -2.88 11.00
C ILE A 42 -11.03 -2.01 9.74
N GLN A 43 -10.12 -1.05 9.72
CA GLN A 43 -9.99 -0.10 8.62
C GLN A 43 -8.62 -0.14 7.94
N SER A 44 -7.95 -1.29 8.01
CA SER A 44 -6.62 -1.46 7.42
C SER A 44 -6.68 -2.06 6.02
N ASP A 45 -7.40 -1.38 5.11
CA ASP A 45 -7.57 -1.86 3.75
C ASP A 45 -6.44 -1.39 2.83
N ILE A 46 -6.17 -2.21 1.82
CA ILE A 46 -5.27 -1.87 0.71
C ILE A 46 -6.12 -1.72 -0.54
N LYS A 47 -5.97 -0.60 -1.22
CA LYS A 47 -6.61 -0.36 -2.51
C LYS A 47 -5.55 -0.43 -3.60
N LEU A 48 -5.77 -1.33 -4.56
CA LEU A 48 -4.82 -1.55 -5.66
C LEU A 48 -5.27 -0.79 -6.89
N GLY A 49 -4.58 0.29 -7.20
CA GLY A 49 -4.81 1.06 -8.41
C GLY A 49 -4.02 0.51 -9.60
N ASP A 50 -4.10 1.21 -10.71
CA ASP A 50 -3.37 0.86 -11.92
C ASP A 50 -1.90 1.29 -11.85
N ARG A 51 -1.63 2.44 -11.24
CA ARG A 51 -0.28 3.01 -11.09
C ARG A 51 0.22 3.09 -9.66
N TYR A 52 -0.71 3.04 -8.69
CA TYR A 52 -0.40 3.25 -7.27
C TYR A 52 -1.05 2.19 -6.40
N LEU A 53 -0.35 1.83 -5.34
CA LEU A 53 -0.91 1.08 -4.22
C LEU A 53 -1.25 2.07 -3.12
N PHE A 54 -2.46 1.99 -2.58
CA PHE A 54 -2.93 2.85 -1.51
C PHE A 54 -3.15 2.03 -0.25
N SER A 55 -2.46 2.39 0.83
CA SER A 55 -2.74 1.86 2.15
C SER A 55 -3.60 2.87 2.91
N ILE A 56 -4.74 2.41 3.42
CA ILE A 56 -5.68 3.30 4.12
C ILE A 56 -5.21 3.56 5.55
N TYR A 57 -4.73 2.51 6.21
CA TYR A 57 -4.20 2.64 7.58
C TYR A 57 -3.07 1.63 7.80
N PRO A 58 -1.84 2.06 8.02
CA PRO A 58 -1.37 3.45 7.93
C PRO A 58 -1.49 4.00 6.50
N ALA A 59 -1.64 5.31 6.39
CA ALA A 59 -1.89 5.95 5.10
C ALA A 59 -0.61 6.08 4.27
N TYR A 60 -0.50 5.30 3.20
CA TYR A 60 0.59 5.36 2.24
C TYR A 60 0.06 5.39 0.82
N ILE A 61 0.76 6.11 -0.04
CA ILE A 61 0.56 6.07 -1.49
C ILE A 61 1.89 5.67 -2.11
N ILE A 62 1.92 4.49 -2.72
CA ILE A 62 3.15 3.91 -3.25
C ILE A 62 3.03 3.74 -4.75
N PRO A 63 3.73 4.55 -5.57
CA PRO A 63 3.77 4.30 -7.00
C PRO A 63 4.51 3.00 -7.29
N TYR A 64 3.94 2.12 -8.11
CA TYR A 64 4.62 0.87 -8.46
C TYR A 64 5.98 1.12 -9.11
N SER A 65 6.10 2.21 -9.87
CA SER A 65 7.35 2.57 -10.54
C SER A 65 8.50 2.92 -9.58
N LEU A 66 8.18 3.27 -8.33
CA LEU A 66 9.19 3.60 -7.32
C LEU A 66 9.57 2.41 -6.45
N ILE A 67 8.91 1.28 -6.61
CA ILE A 67 9.21 0.08 -5.83
C ILE A 67 10.43 -0.62 -6.44
N ASN A 68 11.45 -0.84 -5.63
CA ASN A 68 12.63 -1.60 -6.03
C ASN A 68 12.45 -3.09 -5.76
N ASN A 69 11.90 -3.42 -4.59
CA ASN A 69 11.70 -4.81 -4.18
C ASN A 69 10.52 -4.93 -3.23
N ILE A 70 9.87 -6.09 -3.25
CA ILE A 70 8.81 -6.44 -2.32
C ILE A 70 9.14 -7.78 -1.69
N LYS A 71 9.16 -7.83 -0.38
CA LYS A 71 9.50 -9.04 0.38
C LYS A 71 8.43 -9.33 1.41
N VAL A 72 8.01 -10.59 1.51
CA VAL A 72 7.19 -11.06 2.62
C VAL A 72 8.13 -11.51 3.73
N ASP A 73 7.97 -10.97 4.92
CA ASP A 73 8.80 -11.30 6.07
C ASP A 73 7.95 -11.34 7.34
N GLU A 74 8.56 -11.65 8.44
CA GLU A 74 7.84 -11.76 9.70
C GLU A 74 8.67 -11.27 10.88
N ILE A 75 7.99 -10.77 11.91
CA ILE A 75 8.57 -10.46 13.19
C ILE A 75 8.02 -11.47 14.19
N ARG A 76 8.91 -12.19 14.86
CA ARG A 76 8.57 -13.14 15.92
C ARG A 76 8.84 -12.49 17.28
N GLY A 77 7.90 -12.65 18.21
CA GLY A 77 8.02 -12.11 19.55
C GLY A 77 7.08 -12.83 20.52
N ARG A 78 6.97 -12.28 21.74
CA ARG A 78 6.13 -12.87 22.79
C ARG A 78 4.66 -12.99 22.42
N GLY A 79 4.16 -12.11 21.54
CA GLY A 79 2.78 -12.13 21.06
C GLY A 79 2.54 -13.02 19.86
N GLY A 80 3.56 -13.79 19.40
CA GLY A 80 3.49 -14.63 18.22
C GLY A 80 4.16 -14.03 16.99
N ARG A 81 3.71 -14.46 15.83
CA ARG A 81 4.27 -14.07 14.54
C ARG A 81 3.44 -12.93 13.91
N ARG A 82 4.12 -11.91 13.44
CA ARG A 82 3.49 -10.83 12.67
C ARG A 82 4.06 -10.81 11.26
N LEU A 83 3.20 -11.00 10.29
CA LEU A 83 3.57 -10.97 8.87
C LEU A 83 3.51 -9.56 8.33
N TYR A 84 4.44 -9.21 7.46
CA TYR A 84 4.41 -7.92 6.78
C TYR A 84 4.98 -8.02 5.37
N LEU A 85 4.53 -7.09 4.51
CA LEU A 85 5.18 -6.81 3.23
C LEU A 85 6.14 -5.67 3.44
N ASP A 86 7.37 -5.86 3.00
CA ASP A 86 8.42 -4.86 3.03
C ASP A 86 8.64 -4.33 1.62
N PHE A 87 8.28 -3.05 1.41
CA PHE A 87 8.46 -2.37 0.14
C PHE A 87 9.73 -1.52 0.23
N THR A 88 10.77 -1.92 -0.51
CA THR A 88 11.97 -1.13 -0.65
C THR A 88 11.81 -0.20 -1.83
N LEU A 89 12.00 1.10 -1.63
CA LEU A 89 11.79 2.10 -2.66
C LEU A 89 13.09 2.45 -3.37
N LYS A 90 12.98 2.76 -4.67
CA LYS A 90 14.09 3.31 -5.45
C LYS A 90 14.44 4.70 -4.92
N LYS A 91 15.72 5.06 -4.96
CA LYS A 91 16.23 6.37 -4.51
C LYS A 91 16.02 6.69 -3.04
N SER A 92 15.60 5.71 -2.26
CA SER A 92 15.43 5.84 -0.82
C SER A 92 15.93 4.58 -0.14
N TYR A 93 16.57 4.74 1.01
CA TYR A 93 16.95 3.61 1.85
C TYR A 93 15.84 3.23 2.81
N GLU A 94 14.74 3.98 2.78
CA GLU A 94 13.58 3.69 3.62
C GLU A 94 12.78 2.53 3.06
N SER A 95 12.26 1.72 3.96
CA SER A 95 11.34 0.66 3.62
C SER A 95 9.98 0.95 4.26
N ILE A 96 8.91 0.59 3.55
CA ILE A 96 7.54 0.69 4.04
C ILE A 96 7.08 -0.71 4.39
N LYS A 97 6.66 -0.92 5.64
CA LYS A 97 6.17 -2.20 6.13
C LYS A 97 4.66 -2.12 6.35
N ILE A 98 3.95 -3.04 5.72
CA ILE A 98 2.49 -3.16 5.88
C ILE A 98 2.19 -4.54 6.44
N PHE A 99 1.55 -4.60 7.60
CA PHE A 99 1.28 -5.84 8.31
C PHE A 99 -0.01 -6.48 7.83
N PHE A 100 -0.05 -7.81 7.84
CA PHE A 100 -1.18 -8.63 7.43
C PHE A 100 -1.45 -9.72 8.44
N ALA A 101 -2.72 -10.15 8.52
CA ALA A 101 -3.09 -11.27 9.37
C ALA A 101 -2.81 -12.63 8.72
N LYS A 102 -2.89 -12.70 7.37
CA LYS A 102 -2.75 -13.94 6.62
C LYS A 102 -1.73 -13.81 5.50
N GLU A 103 -0.91 -14.85 5.35
CA GLU A 103 0.14 -14.89 4.34
C GLU A 103 -0.41 -14.88 2.91
N ASP A 104 -1.52 -15.55 2.65
CA ASP A 104 -2.14 -15.60 1.32
C ASP A 104 -2.57 -14.21 0.83
N VAL A 105 -3.03 -13.35 1.72
CA VAL A 105 -3.38 -11.96 1.40
C VAL A 105 -2.13 -11.18 1.01
N ALA A 106 -1.05 -11.32 1.79
CA ALA A 106 0.22 -10.67 1.50
C ALA A 106 0.78 -11.11 0.15
N GLU A 107 0.72 -12.40 -0.16
CA GLU A 107 1.19 -12.95 -1.44
C GLU A 107 0.37 -12.42 -2.63
N LYS A 108 -0.93 -12.29 -2.50
CA LYS A 108 -1.79 -11.73 -3.55
C LYS A 108 -1.39 -10.29 -3.87
N ILE A 109 -1.16 -9.47 -2.86
CA ILE A 109 -0.77 -8.07 -3.05
C ILE A 109 0.62 -7.98 -3.67
N LYS A 110 1.55 -8.81 -3.21
CA LYS A 110 2.89 -8.90 -3.77
C LYS A 110 2.85 -9.27 -5.25
N ASP A 111 2.13 -10.32 -5.61
CA ASP A 111 2.03 -10.79 -7.00
C ASP A 111 1.42 -9.72 -7.91
N PHE A 112 0.34 -9.08 -7.48
CA PHE A 112 -0.28 -8.00 -8.23
C PHE A 112 0.69 -6.84 -8.45
N SER A 113 1.38 -6.43 -7.39
CA SER A 113 2.33 -5.31 -7.44
C SER A 113 3.52 -5.62 -8.33
N LEU A 114 4.05 -6.85 -8.29
CA LEU A 114 5.16 -7.27 -9.16
C LEU A 114 4.76 -7.20 -10.63
N LYS A 115 3.55 -7.61 -10.98
CA LYS A 115 3.04 -7.50 -12.36
C LYS A 115 3.00 -6.05 -12.82
N LYS A 116 2.60 -5.14 -11.94
CA LYS A 116 2.55 -3.70 -12.26
C LYS A 116 3.95 -3.10 -12.39
N MET A 117 4.91 -3.58 -11.62
CA MET A 117 6.30 -3.11 -11.69
C MET A 117 6.97 -3.46 -13.02
N LEU A 118 6.53 -4.54 -13.66
CA LEU A 118 7.12 -5.02 -14.93
C LEU A 118 6.58 -4.27 -16.17
N LYS A 119 5.60 -3.40 -16.00
CA LYS A 119 5.04 -2.63 -17.12
C LYS A 119 5.82 -1.35 -17.41
#